data_c273ff9c9301635dfe29e80ff31a3005
#
_entry.id   c273ff9c9301635dfe29e80ff31a3005
#
_cell.length_a   1.000
_cell.length_b   1.000
_cell.length_c   1.000
_cell.angle_alpha   90.00
_cell.angle_beta   90.00
_cell.angle_gamma   90.00
#
_symmetry.space_group_name_H-M   'P 1'
#
loop_
_entity.id
_entity.type
_entity.pdbx_description
1 polymer ?
#
loop_
_entity_poly.entity_id
_entity_poly.type
_entity_poly.pdbx_seq_one_letter_code
_entity_poly.pdbx_strand_id
1 'polypeptide(L)'
;LQSNFVDLGFRLNIISQEENLLSEQFDLTIFGSTIQYDKNFLTGLNSRNLHLGDYVLFTHTPLSLEKPFVSKQFSDYTGLQTIHSFEDVSKVFEKLGYNLIFKSTLPPEGASVEDEYTNKTVYANLLFTKLKN
;
A
#
# COMPACT_ATOMS: atom_id res chain seq x y z
N LEU A 1 23.07 -9.11 1.31
CA LEU A 1 21.95 -8.69 2.17
C LEU A 1 21.51 -9.76 3.16
N GLN A 2 21.53 -11.05 2.79
CA GLN A 2 21.17 -12.16 3.71
C GLN A 2 22.12 -12.32 4.91
N SER A 3 23.42 -12.02 4.75
CA SER A 3 24.41 -12.24 5.80
C SER A 3 24.28 -11.32 7.02
N ASN A 4 23.75 -10.10 6.85
CA ASN A 4 23.71 -9.11 7.93
C ASN A 4 22.51 -9.25 8.86
N PHE A 5 21.48 -10.01 8.49
CA PHE A 5 20.29 -10.22 9.31
C PHE A 5 20.31 -11.52 10.12
N VAL A 6 21.16 -12.48 9.76
CA VAL A 6 21.26 -13.78 10.46
C VAL A 6 21.74 -13.61 11.89
N ASP A 7 22.64 -12.66 12.13
CA ASP A 7 23.21 -12.40 13.48
C ASP A 7 22.21 -11.77 14.45
N LEU A 8 21.07 -11.25 13.96
CA LEU A 8 20.01 -10.66 14.78
C LEU A 8 18.87 -11.64 15.09
N GLY A 9 18.99 -12.90 14.67
CA GLY A 9 17.95 -13.91 14.86
C GLY A 9 16.72 -13.74 13.97
N PHE A 10 16.76 -12.85 12.99
CA PHE A 10 15.70 -12.69 12.01
C PHE A 10 15.87 -13.64 10.83
N ARG A 11 14.76 -14.22 10.38
CA ARG A 11 14.73 -14.98 9.13
C ARG A 11 14.14 -14.11 8.03
N LEU A 12 14.95 -13.82 6.99
CA LEU A 12 14.50 -13.13 5.79
C LEU A 12 14.20 -14.18 4.70
N ASN A 13 12.96 -14.24 4.25
CA ASN A 13 12.55 -15.02 3.09
C ASN A 13 12.22 -14.07 1.95
N ILE A 14 12.89 -14.25 0.80
CA ILE A 14 12.57 -13.49 -0.41
C ILE A 14 11.62 -14.35 -1.24
N ILE A 15 10.39 -13.86 -1.43
CA ILE A 15 9.35 -14.52 -2.21
C ILE A 15 9.22 -13.76 -3.53
N SER A 16 9.58 -14.42 -4.62
CA SER A 16 9.54 -13.82 -5.96
C SER A 16 8.25 -14.09 -6.72
N GLN A 17 7.41 -15.00 -6.21
CA GLN A 17 6.15 -15.39 -6.85
C GLN A 17 5.00 -15.27 -5.86
N GLU A 18 3.92 -14.63 -6.31
CA GLU A 18 2.73 -14.35 -5.52
C GLU A 18 2.03 -15.62 -5.00
N GLU A 19 2.11 -16.69 -5.76
CA GLU A 19 1.54 -18.00 -5.41
C GLU A 19 2.06 -18.55 -4.08
N ASN A 20 3.31 -18.23 -3.73
CA ASN A 20 3.91 -18.65 -2.47
C ASN A 20 3.41 -17.86 -1.26
N LEU A 21 2.77 -16.70 -1.46
CA LEU A 21 2.18 -15.89 -0.39
C LEU A 21 0.83 -16.43 0.10
N LEU A 22 0.12 -17.22 -0.72
CA LEU A 22 -1.22 -17.70 -0.40
C LEU A 22 -1.24 -18.74 0.75
N SER A 23 -0.13 -19.41 0.99
CA SER A 23 0.02 -20.44 2.03
C SER A 23 0.65 -19.94 3.32
N GLU A 24 1.20 -18.73 3.33
CA GLU A 24 1.90 -18.17 4.48
C GLU A 24 0.93 -17.41 5.39
N GLN A 25 1.20 -17.45 6.69
CA GLN A 25 0.52 -16.64 7.69
C GLN A 25 1.45 -15.54 8.17
N PHE A 26 0.96 -14.32 8.13
CA PHE A 26 1.69 -13.14 8.56
C PHE A 26 0.96 -12.46 9.72
N ASP A 27 1.71 -11.88 10.65
CA ASP A 27 1.13 -10.99 11.65
C ASP A 27 0.94 -9.58 11.09
N LEU A 28 1.86 -9.15 10.22
CA LEU A 28 1.90 -7.81 9.63
C LEU A 28 2.26 -7.87 8.15
N THR A 29 1.45 -7.21 7.33
CA THR A 29 1.79 -6.91 5.92
C THR A 29 2.11 -5.43 5.77
N ILE A 30 3.19 -5.10 5.08
CA ILE A 30 3.61 -3.72 4.83
C ILE A 30 3.59 -3.43 3.34
N PHE A 31 2.86 -2.38 2.95
CA PHE A 31 2.89 -1.78 1.61
C PHE A 31 3.66 -0.45 1.69
N GLY A 32 4.94 -0.48 1.31
CA GLY A 32 5.82 0.67 1.34
C GLY A 32 5.85 1.39 -0.02
N SER A 33 5.01 2.39 -0.23
CA SER A 33 4.97 3.19 -1.48
C SER A 33 4.94 2.34 -2.76
N THR A 34 4.08 1.32 -2.82
CA THR A 34 4.09 0.30 -3.89
C THR A 34 2.77 0.17 -4.63
N ILE A 35 1.63 0.43 -3.97
CA ILE A 35 0.31 0.15 -4.55
C ILE A 35 -0.03 1.00 -5.77
N GLN A 36 0.58 2.17 -5.91
CA GLN A 36 0.39 3.06 -7.05
C GLN A 36 0.90 2.48 -8.38
N TYR A 37 1.74 1.46 -8.33
CA TYR A 37 2.26 0.79 -9.53
C TYR A 37 1.35 -0.34 -10.04
N ASP A 38 0.33 -0.70 -9.28
CA ASP A 38 -0.70 -1.65 -9.68
C ASP A 38 -2.09 -0.98 -9.74
N LYS A 39 -2.54 -0.68 -10.95
CA LYS A 39 -3.88 -0.10 -11.19
C LYS A 39 -5.01 -0.98 -10.69
N ASN A 40 -4.79 -2.29 -10.59
CA ASN A 40 -5.76 -3.29 -10.18
C ASN A 40 -5.59 -3.71 -8.71
N PHE A 41 -4.74 -3.04 -7.94
CA PHE A 41 -4.44 -3.40 -6.56
C PHE A 41 -5.69 -3.68 -5.72
N LEU A 42 -6.61 -2.73 -5.67
CA LEU A 42 -7.82 -2.85 -4.84
C LEU A 42 -8.77 -3.95 -5.32
N THR A 43 -8.94 -4.09 -6.63
CA THR A 43 -9.75 -5.18 -7.20
C THR A 43 -9.09 -6.54 -7.02
N GLY A 44 -7.77 -6.60 -7.11
CA GLY A 44 -6.97 -7.78 -6.86
C GLY A 44 -7.09 -8.28 -5.42
N LEU A 45 -7.08 -7.40 -4.43
CA LEU A 45 -7.28 -7.77 -3.02
C LEU A 45 -8.63 -8.43 -2.77
N ASN A 46 -9.70 -7.91 -3.40
CA ASN A 46 -11.04 -8.48 -3.26
C ASN A 46 -11.20 -9.86 -3.91
N SER A 47 -10.47 -10.15 -4.98
CA SER A 47 -10.58 -11.38 -5.75
C SER A 47 -9.63 -12.48 -5.28
N ARG A 48 -8.55 -12.11 -4.59
CA ARG A 48 -7.53 -13.02 -4.08
C ARG A 48 -7.74 -13.19 -2.59
N ASN A 49 -8.03 -14.36 -2.10
CA ASN A 49 -8.09 -14.68 -0.65
C ASN A 49 -6.69 -14.55 -0.01
N LEU A 50 -6.11 -13.34 -0.08
CA LEU A 50 -4.81 -13.06 0.51
C LEU A 50 -4.94 -12.96 2.03
N HIS A 51 -4.15 -13.74 2.74
CA HIS A 51 -3.98 -13.59 4.18
C HIS A 51 -3.00 -12.45 4.44
N LEU A 52 -3.51 -11.25 4.68
CA LEU A 52 -2.70 -10.06 4.95
C LEU A 52 -2.22 -9.96 6.41
N GLY A 53 -2.58 -10.95 7.25
CA GLY A 53 -2.24 -10.93 8.67
C GLY A 53 -3.21 -10.10 9.52
N ASP A 54 -2.87 -9.95 10.81
CA ASP A 54 -3.69 -9.20 11.77
C ASP A 54 -3.55 -7.69 11.59
N TYR A 55 -2.43 -7.23 11.03
CA TYR A 55 -2.13 -5.83 10.78
C TYR A 55 -1.72 -5.60 9.33
N VAL A 56 -2.15 -4.47 8.79
CA VAL A 56 -1.71 -3.99 7.47
C VAL A 56 -1.27 -2.54 7.59
N LEU A 57 -0.01 -2.29 7.23
CA LEU A 57 0.62 -0.98 7.29
C LEU A 57 0.92 -0.47 5.89
N PHE A 58 0.35 0.68 5.55
CA PHE A 58 0.78 1.48 4.41
C PHE A 58 1.76 2.54 4.89
N THR A 59 2.89 2.68 4.23
CA THR A 59 3.86 3.72 4.54
C THR A 59 4.12 4.58 3.31
N HIS A 60 4.14 5.89 3.49
CA HIS A 60 4.49 6.87 2.46
C HIS A 60 3.77 6.61 1.13
N THR A 61 2.48 6.29 1.20
CA THR A 61 1.68 5.89 0.04
C THR A 61 0.92 7.09 -0.50
N PRO A 62 1.09 7.44 -1.80
CA PRO A 62 0.34 8.52 -2.40
C PRO A 62 -1.13 8.13 -2.57
N LEU A 63 -2.03 8.93 -2.02
CA LEU A 63 -3.47 8.73 -2.09
C LEU A 63 -4.17 10.01 -2.51
N SER A 64 -5.21 9.87 -3.31
CA SER A 64 -6.12 10.96 -3.66
C SER A 64 -7.11 11.23 -2.53
N LEU A 65 -7.33 12.50 -2.26
CA LEU A 65 -8.41 12.96 -1.37
C LEU A 65 -9.80 13.00 -2.05
N GLU A 66 -9.78 12.83 -3.37
CA GLU A 66 -10.98 12.82 -4.22
C GLU A 66 -11.07 11.46 -4.96
N LYS A 67 -11.36 11.49 -6.25
CA LYS A 67 -11.41 10.28 -7.09
C LYS A 67 -10.00 9.79 -7.44
N PRO A 68 -9.82 8.48 -7.69
CA PRO A 68 -8.55 7.97 -8.19
C PRO A 68 -8.22 8.58 -9.56
N PHE A 69 -6.94 8.71 -9.86
CA PHE A 69 -6.45 9.22 -11.14
C PHE A 69 -5.11 8.58 -11.51
N VAL A 70 -4.71 8.77 -12.76
CA VAL A 70 -3.39 8.37 -13.26
C VAL A 70 -2.53 9.62 -13.42
N SER A 71 -1.30 9.55 -12.93
CA SER A 71 -0.31 10.63 -13.02
C SER A 71 1.04 10.07 -13.46
N LYS A 72 1.86 10.92 -14.06
CA LYS A 72 3.29 10.65 -14.20
C LYS A 72 3.97 10.82 -12.85
N GLN A 73 4.98 9.99 -12.62
CA GLN A 73 5.78 10.03 -11.41
C GLN A 73 6.95 10.95 -11.63
N PHE A 74 7.19 12.02 -11.73
CA PHE A 74 8.25 12.96 -12.08
C PHE A 74 8.12 13.49 -13.51
N SER A 75 8.50 14.75 -13.68
CA SER A 75 8.41 15.45 -14.96
C SER A 75 9.21 14.79 -16.09
N ASP A 76 10.30 14.11 -15.74
CA ASP A 76 11.23 13.50 -16.70
C ASP A 76 11.10 11.99 -16.80
N TYR A 77 10.20 11.38 -16.04
CA TYR A 77 10.00 9.94 -16.01
C TYR A 77 8.74 9.55 -16.79
N THR A 78 8.87 8.56 -17.67
CA THR A 78 7.75 8.06 -18.48
C THR A 78 6.83 7.09 -17.74
N GLY A 79 7.14 6.76 -16.48
CA GLY A 79 6.36 5.85 -15.66
C GLY A 79 5.02 6.47 -15.24
N LEU A 80 3.95 5.69 -15.42
CA LEU A 80 2.63 6.03 -14.93
C LEU A 80 2.38 5.38 -13.58
N GLN A 81 1.73 6.11 -12.70
CA GLN A 81 1.26 5.62 -11.41
C GLN A 81 -0.25 5.84 -11.29
N THR A 82 -0.94 4.94 -10.64
CA THR A 82 -2.35 5.10 -10.29
C THR A 82 -2.44 5.58 -8.85
N ILE A 83 -2.95 6.78 -8.65
CA ILE A 83 -3.20 7.33 -7.31
C ILE A 83 -4.60 6.88 -6.90
N HIS A 84 -4.66 5.85 -6.07
CA HIS A 84 -5.92 5.34 -5.52
C HIS A 84 -6.53 6.36 -4.57
N SER A 85 -7.87 6.39 -4.46
CA SER A 85 -8.48 7.26 -3.47
C SER A 85 -8.38 6.68 -2.07
N PHE A 86 -8.21 7.56 -1.08
CA PHE A 86 -8.24 7.16 0.33
C PHE A 86 -9.56 6.45 0.68
N GLU A 87 -10.67 6.94 0.14
CA GLU A 87 -12.00 6.37 0.38
C GLU A 87 -12.10 4.93 -0.16
N ASP A 88 -11.59 4.67 -1.38
CA ASP A 88 -11.65 3.33 -1.96
C ASP A 88 -10.76 2.35 -1.21
N VAL A 89 -9.55 2.76 -0.81
CA VAL A 89 -8.67 1.96 0.04
C VAL A 89 -9.37 1.59 1.33
N SER A 90 -9.94 2.58 2.02
CA SER A 90 -10.63 2.36 3.31
C SER A 90 -11.81 1.40 3.16
N LYS A 91 -12.66 1.59 2.15
CA LYS A 91 -13.82 0.73 1.87
C LYS A 91 -13.44 -0.71 1.56
N VAL A 92 -12.37 -0.92 0.79
CA VAL A 92 -11.90 -2.28 0.47
C VAL A 92 -11.40 -2.98 1.72
N PHE A 93 -10.60 -2.31 2.56
CA PHE A 93 -10.11 -2.90 3.80
C PHE A 93 -11.23 -3.15 4.81
N GLU A 94 -12.22 -2.28 4.90
CA GLU A 94 -13.41 -2.50 5.73
C GLU A 94 -14.18 -3.76 5.29
N LYS A 95 -14.40 -3.95 3.98
CA LYS A 95 -15.03 -5.17 3.44
C LYS A 95 -14.22 -6.43 3.71
N LEU A 96 -12.90 -6.33 3.78
CA LEU A 96 -12.01 -7.44 4.13
C LEU A 96 -11.97 -7.70 5.65
N GLY A 97 -12.71 -6.95 6.45
CA GLY A 97 -12.80 -7.10 7.90
C GLY A 97 -11.69 -6.40 8.66
N TYR A 98 -11.13 -5.32 8.12
CA TYR A 98 -10.13 -4.50 8.79
C TYR A 98 -10.70 -3.14 9.21
N ASN A 99 -10.24 -2.64 10.34
CA ASN A 99 -10.47 -1.28 10.80
C ASN A 99 -9.21 -0.42 10.70
N LEU A 100 -9.36 0.80 10.22
CA LEU A 100 -8.31 1.80 10.28
C LEU A 100 -8.14 2.28 11.72
N ILE A 101 -6.95 2.08 12.31
CA ILE A 101 -6.64 2.46 13.70
C ILE A 101 -5.63 3.60 13.80
N PHE A 102 -4.91 3.89 12.72
CA PHE A 102 -3.97 5.02 12.66
C PHE A 102 -3.92 5.60 11.25
N LYS A 103 -3.84 6.92 11.17
CA LYS A 103 -3.66 7.67 9.93
C LYS A 103 -2.77 8.88 10.19
N SER A 104 -1.74 9.06 9.38
CA SER A 104 -1.03 10.32 9.23
C SER A 104 -0.87 10.68 7.76
N THR A 105 -0.83 11.95 7.45
CA THR A 105 -0.69 12.44 6.08
C THR A 105 0.32 13.57 6.01
N LEU A 106 1.05 13.60 4.90
CA LEU A 106 1.97 14.65 4.52
C LEU A 106 1.60 15.17 3.13
N PRO A 107 1.82 16.45 2.83
CA PRO A 107 1.68 16.95 1.48
C PRO A 107 2.69 16.28 0.54
N PRO A 108 2.41 16.20 -0.77
CA PRO A 108 3.40 15.74 -1.74
C PRO A 108 4.64 16.61 -1.72
N GLU A 109 5.81 16.00 -1.78
CA GLU A 109 7.08 16.69 -1.89
C GLU A 109 7.57 16.66 -3.33
N GLY A 110 7.99 17.82 -3.85
CA GLY A 110 8.55 17.97 -5.19
C GLY A 110 7.59 17.53 -6.30
N ALA A 111 8.14 17.05 -7.40
CA ALA A 111 7.40 16.63 -8.60
C ALA A 111 6.89 15.18 -8.52
N SER A 112 6.42 14.73 -7.37
CA SER A 112 5.97 13.35 -7.15
C SER A 112 4.63 13.01 -7.84
N VAL A 113 3.84 14.04 -8.16
CA VAL A 113 2.64 14.00 -9.00
C VAL A 113 2.63 15.23 -9.90
N GLU A 114 1.86 15.20 -10.99
CA GLU A 114 1.69 16.37 -11.84
C GLU A 114 1.04 17.53 -11.06
N ASP A 115 1.41 18.76 -11.39
CA ASP A 115 1.05 19.98 -10.62
C ASP A 115 -0.47 20.13 -10.39
N GLU A 116 -1.29 19.73 -11.36
CA GLU A 116 -2.75 19.77 -11.26
C GLU A 116 -3.33 18.86 -10.16
N TYR A 117 -2.56 17.87 -9.71
CA TYR A 117 -2.98 16.89 -8.69
C TYR A 117 -2.35 17.14 -7.32
N THR A 118 -1.44 18.10 -7.20
CA THR A 118 -0.70 18.35 -5.94
C THR A 118 -1.64 18.62 -4.77
N ASN A 119 -2.66 19.45 -4.97
CA ASN A 119 -3.62 19.80 -3.91
C ASN A 119 -4.63 18.70 -3.59
N LYS A 120 -4.68 17.64 -4.41
CA LYS A 120 -5.61 16.51 -4.27
C LYS A 120 -4.94 15.25 -3.77
N THR A 121 -3.64 15.28 -3.61
CA THR A 121 -2.81 14.14 -3.22
C THR A 121 -2.19 14.36 -1.85
N VAL A 122 -2.15 13.31 -1.07
CA VAL A 122 -1.39 13.25 0.20
C VAL A 122 -0.54 11.99 0.21
N TYR A 123 0.60 12.05 0.89
CA TYR A 123 1.34 10.85 1.27
C TYR A 123 0.85 10.37 2.62
N ALA A 124 0.29 9.18 2.66
CA ALA A 124 -0.36 8.63 3.83
C ALA A 124 0.45 7.47 4.45
N ASN A 125 0.45 7.44 5.79
CA ASN A 125 0.73 6.25 6.55
C ASN A 125 -0.59 5.80 7.18
N LEU A 126 -0.98 4.54 6.94
CA LEU A 126 -2.24 3.97 7.42
C LEU A 126 -1.96 2.65 8.10
N LEU A 127 -2.51 2.44 9.28
CA LEU A 127 -2.46 1.15 9.96
C LEU A 127 -3.88 0.62 10.12
N PHE A 128 -4.10 -0.54 9.57
CA PHE A 128 -5.33 -1.31 9.73
C PHE A 128 -5.09 -2.51 10.64
N THR A 129 -6.10 -2.86 11.43
CA THR A 129 -6.13 -4.08 12.23
C THR A 129 -7.33 -4.93 11.84
N LYS A 130 -7.13 -6.25 11.79
CA LYS A 130 -8.22 -7.19 11.52
C LYS A 130 -9.18 -7.23 12.69
N LEU A 131 -10.48 -7.17 12.39
CA LEU A 131 -11.51 -7.39 13.41
C LEU A 131 -11.46 -8.84 13.88
N LYS A 132 -11.31 -9.01 15.19
CA LYS A 132 -11.46 -10.33 15.81
C LYS A 132 -12.98 -10.59 15.97
N ASN A 133 -13.44 -11.59 15.28
CA ASN A 133 -14.80 -12.10 15.47
C ASN A 133 -14.93 -12.80 16.85
#